data_fa17ae65a1cbeff806cc0cc4f11c3a45
#
_entry.id   fa17ae65a1cbeff806cc0cc4f11c3a45
#
_cell.length_a   1.000
_cell.length_b   1.000
_cell.length_c   1.000
_cell.angle_alpha   90.00
_cell.angle_beta   90.00
_cell.angle_gamma   90.00
#
_symmetry.space_group_name_H-M   'P 1'
#
loop_
_entity.id
_entity.type
_entity.pdbx_description
1 polymer ?
#
loop_
_entity_poly.entity_id
_entity_poly.type
_entity_poly.pdbx_seq_one_letter_code
_entity_poly.pdbx_strand_id
1 'polypeptide(L)'
;IFKPIVDIRARIYDMAHEAQFSQQLTYIDATSGEKNCIGSKLPKTKSDWLSKREAIKTIMYEVGAVVTRVGDETAGEMWSLFDGTDILNEVDPRFGDNIARHIKTVSESDTFHVSGNTDPKGDRSKLPQDQDPDMLLHAVEETEKGIVVRGAKYETAAAYANQAFVKPTIANWGEQKLSNYALGFICPMNAIGLKHICRSGFAGHSNPEDYPLSNRADEIDTLLVFDNVLIPW
;
A
#
# COMPACT_ATOMS: atom_id res chain seq x y z
N ILE A 1 -14.24 -15.03 -5.42
CA ILE A 1 -14.30 -13.60 -5.72
C ILE A 1 -12.90 -13.08 -6.06
N PHE A 2 -11.90 -13.21 -5.19
CA PHE A 2 -10.56 -12.66 -5.39
C PHE A 2 -9.68 -13.40 -6.41
N LYS A 3 -9.95 -14.66 -6.72
CA LYS A 3 -9.03 -15.50 -7.49
C LYS A 3 -8.55 -14.87 -8.82
N PRO A 4 -9.41 -14.31 -9.68
CA PRO A 4 -8.93 -13.76 -10.96
C PRO A 4 -7.91 -12.65 -10.81
N ILE A 5 -8.12 -11.72 -9.87
CA ILE A 5 -7.20 -10.62 -9.66
C ILE A 5 -5.93 -11.06 -8.92
N VAL A 6 -6.03 -12.02 -8.01
CA VAL A 6 -4.86 -12.60 -7.34
C VAL A 6 -3.97 -13.34 -8.35
N ASP A 7 -4.56 -14.08 -9.28
CA ASP A 7 -3.82 -14.76 -10.36
C ASP A 7 -3.09 -13.73 -11.25
N ILE A 8 -3.73 -12.59 -11.55
CA ILE A 8 -3.09 -11.50 -12.29
C ILE A 8 -1.92 -10.90 -11.50
N ARG A 9 -2.07 -10.67 -10.20
CA ARG A 9 -1.01 -10.16 -9.34
C ARG A 9 0.17 -11.12 -9.24
N ALA A 10 -0.11 -12.42 -9.03
CA ALA A 10 0.91 -13.45 -9.05
C ALA A 10 1.66 -13.45 -10.39
N ARG A 11 0.94 -13.41 -11.52
CA ARG A 11 1.53 -13.36 -12.85
C ARG A 11 2.50 -12.19 -13.01
N ILE A 12 2.17 -11.01 -12.50
CA ILE A 12 3.02 -9.81 -12.58
C ILE A 12 4.39 -10.06 -11.92
N TYR A 13 4.41 -10.67 -10.74
CA TYR A 13 5.65 -10.98 -10.04
C TYR A 13 6.39 -12.16 -10.69
N ASP A 14 5.69 -13.22 -11.08
CA ASP A 14 6.28 -14.40 -11.71
C ASP A 14 7.04 -14.05 -13.02
N MET A 15 6.53 -13.08 -13.78
CA MET A 15 7.20 -12.61 -15.01
C MET A 15 8.64 -12.17 -14.76
N ALA A 16 8.95 -11.56 -13.63
CA ALA A 16 10.30 -11.10 -13.30
C ALA A 16 11.31 -12.26 -13.23
N HIS A 17 10.84 -13.47 -12.93
CA HIS A 17 11.66 -14.69 -12.85
C HIS A 17 11.77 -15.45 -14.17
N GLU A 18 11.00 -15.10 -15.19
CA GLU A 18 11.06 -15.73 -16.51
C GLU A 18 12.19 -15.16 -17.36
N ALA A 19 12.96 -16.02 -18.01
CA ALA A 19 14.13 -15.64 -18.80
C ALA A 19 13.84 -14.56 -19.85
N GLN A 20 12.66 -14.62 -20.48
CA GLN A 20 12.25 -13.68 -21.53
C GLN A 20 11.94 -12.26 -21.00
N PHE A 21 11.56 -12.12 -19.74
CA PHE A 21 11.17 -10.83 -19.14
C PHE A 21 12.17 -10.32 -18.11
N SER A 22 12.98 -11.21 -17.55
CA SER A 22 13.84 -10.92 -16.40
C SER A 22 14.76 -9.71 -16.62
N GLN A 23 15.36 -9.57 -17.80
CA GLN A 23 16.25 -8.43 -18.09
C GLN A 23 15.52 -7.08 -18.01
N GLN A 24 14.24 -7.04 -18.35
CA GLN A 24 13.43 -5.82 -18.37
C GLN A 24 12.73 -5.57 -17.05
N LEU A 25 12.32 -6.63 -16.34
CA LEU A 25 11.50 -6.53 -15.14
C LEU A 25 12.30 -6.59 -13.84
N THR A 26 13.63 -6.72 -13.92
CA THR A 26 14.50 -6.74 -12.73
C THR A 26 15.65 -5.74 -12.84
N TYR A 27 16.28 -5.49 -11.70
CA TYR A 27 17.55 -4.77 -11.61
C TYR A 27 18.46 -5.44 -10.57
N ILE A 28 19.75 -5.15 -10.62
CA ILE A 28 20.69 -5.54 -9.57
C ILE A 28 20.78 -4.37 -8.61
N ASP A 29 20.47 -4.60 -7.34
CA ASP A 29 20.66 -3.62 -6.29
C ASP A 29 22.14 -3.38 -6.05
N ALA A 30 22.58 -2.13 -6.12
CA ALA A 30 23.99 -1.78 -6.03
C ALA A 30 24.58 -1.99 -4.61
N THR A 31 23.73 -2.05 -3.60
CA THR A 31 24.14 -2.19 -2.20
C THR A 31 24.22 -3.66 -1.78
N SER A 32 23.18 -4.44 -2.10
CA SER A 32 23.10 -5.85 -1.71
C SER A 32 23.69 -6.80 -2.76
N GLY A 33 23.76 -6.39 -4.03
CA GLY A 33 24.10 -7.26 -5.16
C GLY A 33 22.95 -8.18 -5.58
N GLU A 34 21.81 -8.11 -4.91
CA GLU A 34 20.65 -8.95 -5.17
C GLU A 34 19.87 -8.49 -6.41
N LYS A 35 19.19 -9.45 -7.03
CA LYS A 35 18.34 -9.21 -8.18
C LYS A 35 16.89 -9.02 -7.72
N ASN A 36 16.41 -7.79 -7.81
CA ASN A 36 15.09 -7.38 -7.34
C ASN A 36 14.16 -6.97 -8.48
N CYS A 37 12.85 -6.98 -8.25
CA CYS A 37 11.85 -6.50 -9.19
C CYS A 37 12.05 -5.00 -9.47
N ILE A 38 11.97 -4.61 -10.75
CA ILE A 38 12.14 -3.21 -11.20
C ILE A 38 11.14 -2.24 -10.52
N GLY A 39 10.00 -2.75 -10.09
CA GLY A 39 8.99 -1.98 -9.35
C GLY A 39 9.54 -1.36 -8.07
N SER A 40 10.39 -2.07 -7.33
CA SER A 40 10.99 -1.60 -6.08
C SER A 40 12.20 -0.69 -6.27
N LYS A 41 12.71 -0.52 -7.50
CA LYS A 41 13.87 0.32 -7.78
C LYS A 41 13.61 1.79 -7.46
N LEU A 42 14.48 2.43 -6.65
CA LEU A 42 14.53 3.88 -6.53
C LEU A 42 15.05 4.50 -7.84
N PRO A 43 14.24 5.28 -8.55
CA PRO A 43 14.69 5.93 -9.78
C PRO A 43 15.54 7.16 -9.45
N LYS A 44 16.82 7.13 -9.77
CA LYS A 44 17.77 8.23 -9.58
C LYS A 44 18.01 9.05 -10.86
N THR A 45 17.69 8.48 -12.00
CA THR A 45 17.95 9.08 -13.31
C THR A 45 16.72 9.00 -14.23
N LYS A 46 16.72 9.81 -15.28
CA LYS A 46 15.69 9.70 -16.34
C LYS A 46 15.67 8.31 -16.97
N SER A 47 16.83 7.65 -17.10
CA SER A 47 16.90 6.29 -17.62
C SER A 47 16.19 5.28 -16.73
N ASP A 48 16.29 5.42 -15.39
CA ASP A 48 15.56 4.55 -14.46
C ASP A 48 14.04 4.69 -14.63
N TRP A 49 13.54 5.91 -14.74
CA TRP A 49 12.12 6.18 -14.99
C TRP A 49 11.66 5.58 -16.32
N LEU A 50 12.45 5.70 -17.38
CA LEU A 50 12.12 5.10 -18.66
C LEU A 50 12.11 3.57 -18.59
N SER A 51 13.04 2.97 -17.86
CA SER A 51 13.08 1.52 -17.65
C SER A 51 11.84 1.03 -16.89
N LYS A 52 11.44 1.72 -15.81
CA LYS A 52 10.20 1.40 -15.07
C LYS A 52 8.97 1.52 -15.99
N ARG A 53 8.87 2.57 -16.79
CA ARG A 53 7.77 2.74 -17.74
C ARG A 53 7.68 1.61 -18.76
N GLU A 54 8.79 1.20 -19.35
CA GLU A 54 8.80 0.09 -20.32
C GLU A 54 8.46 -1.25 -19.64
N ALA A 55 8.92 -1.47 -18.40
CA ALA A 55 8.54 -2.62 -17.61
C ALA A 55 7.02 -2.67 -17.37
N ILE A 56 6.43 -1.57 -16.91
CA ILE A 56 4.97 -1.47 -16.71
C ILE A 56 4.22 -1.75 -18.01
N LYS A 57 4.68 -1.19 -19.11
CA LYS A 57 4.08 -1.42 -20.44
C LYS A 57 4.10 -2.91 -20.81
N THR A 58 5.22 -3.60 -20.62
CA THR A 58 5.35 -5.04 -20.88
C THR A 58 4.39 -5.84 -20.01
N ILE A 59 4.32 -5.52 -18.72
CA ILE A 59 3.37 -6.13 -17.79
C ILE A 59 1.92 -5.94 -18.26
N MET A 60 1.54 -4.71 -18.61
CA MET A 60 0.19 -4.40 -19.05
C MET A 60 -0.20 -5.15 -20.32
N TYR A 61 0.72 -5.35 -21.27
CA TYR A 61 0.46 -6.16 -22.45
C TYR A 61 0.22 -7.63 -22.09
N GLU A 62 1.02 -8.18 -21.18
CA GLU A 62 0.91 -9.57 -20.76
C GLU A 62 -0.38 -9.83 -19.98
N VAL A 63 -0.74 -8.98 -19.03
CA VAL A 63 -1.92 -9.17 -18.19
C VAL A 63 -3.22 -8.58 -18.76
N GLY A 64 -3.17 -7.92 -19.91
CA GLY A 64 -4.34 -7.38 -20.60
C GLY A 64 -4.71 -5.96 -20.16
N ALA A 65 -3.71 -5.09 -19.99
CA ALA A 65 -3.87 -3.67 -19.67
C ALA A 65 -4.67 -3.38 -18.39
N VAL A 66 -4.50 -4.21 -17.38
CA VAL A 66 -5.08 -4.01 -16.05
C VAL A 66 -4.22 -3.03 -15.26
N VAL A 67 -4.84 -2.22 -14.43
CA VAL A 67 -4.14 -1.34 -13.49
C VAL A 67 -3.18 -2.19 -12.64
N THR A 68 -1.92 -1.84 -12.70
CA THR A 68 -0.85 -2.58 -12.04
C THR A 68 -0.22 -1.70 -10.98
N ARG A 69 -0.15 -2.19 -9.75
CA ARG A 69 0.58 -1.54 -8.66
C ARG A 69 1.97 -2.17 -8.55
N VAL A 70 2.78 -1.97 -9.57
CA VAL A 70 4.15 -2.50 -9.62
C VAL A 70 5.13 -1.37 -9.31
N GLY A 71 5.27 -1.07 -8.03
CA GLY A 71 6.19 -0.04 -7.58
C GLY A 71 5.85 1.36 -8.10
N ASP A 72 4.58 1.66 -8.25
CA ASP A 72 4.07 2.97 -8.66
C ASP A 72 3.83 3.88 -7.45
N GLU A 73 2.61 3.87 -6.91
CA GLU A 73 2.18 4.78 -5.85
C GLU A 73 2.88 4.48 -4.51
N THR A 74 2.65 3.31 -3.94
CA THR A 74 3.10 2.98 -2.58
C THR A 74 4.62 2.86 -2.47
N ALA A 75 5.28 2.32 -3.48
CA ALA A 75 6.74 2.28 -3.51
C ALA A 75 7.33 3.70 -3.63
N GLY A 76 6.71 4.58 -4.43
CA GLY A 76 7.11 5.99 -4.53
C GLY A 76 6.98 6.72 -3.19
N GLU A 77 5.91 6.48 -2.45
CA GLU A 77 5.70 7.04 -1.12
C GLU A 77 6.75 6.56 -0.12
N MET A 78 7.06 5.25 -0.11
CA MET A 78 8.11 4.69 0.74
C MET A 78 9.48 5.28 0.44
N TRP A 79 9.82 5.48 -0.83
CA TRP A 79 11.06 6.12 -1.21
C TRP A 79 11.12 7.60 -0.82
N SER A 80 9.99 8.30 -0.83
CA SER A 80 9.90 9.68 -0.33
C SER A 80 10.16 9.77 1.17
N LEU A 81 9.65 8.82 1.96
CA LEU A 81 9.96 8.72 3.39
C LEU A 81 11.42 8.38 3.63
N PHE A 82 12.02 7.53 2.81
CA PHE A 82 13.44 7.20 2.90
C PHE A 82 14.33 8.41 2.60
N ASP A 83 13.98 9.21 1.62
CA ASP A 83 14.69 10.46 1.29
C ASP A 83 14.59 11.51 2.40
N GLY A 84 13.49 11.50 3.16
CA GLY A 84 13.24 12.39 4.30
C GLY A 84 13.58 11.79 5.67
N THR A 85 14.36 10.72 5.75
CA THR A 85 14.70 10.04 7.02
C THR A 85 15.47 10.91 8.01
N ASP A 86 16.25 11.87 7.55
CA ASP A 86 16.92 12.86 8.41
C ASP A 86 15.90 13.64 9.25
N ILE A 87 14.84 14.14 8.63
CA ILE A 87 13.76 14.88 9.31
C ILE A 87 13.02 13.96 10.29
N LEU A 88 12.73 12.73 9.90
CA LEU A 88 12.02 11.77 10.75
C LEU A 88 12.87 11.36 11.96
N ASN A 89 14.18 11.20 11.77
CA ASN A 89 15.11 10.85 12.84
C ASN A 89 15.35 11.98 13.86
N GLU A 90 15.05 13.23 13.52
CA GLU A 90 15.03 14.34 14.50
C GLU A 90 13.93 14.12 15.55
N VAL A 91 12.84 13.44 15.18
CA VAL A 91 11.73 13.09 16.09
C VAL A 91 12.02 11.80 16.85
N ASP A 92 12.36 10.73 16.13
CA ASP A 92 12.71 9.44 16.71
C ASP A 92 13.62 8.65 15.75
N PRO A 93 14.86 8.29 16.18
CA PRO A 93 15.81 7.58 15.32
C PRO A 93 15.30 6.20 14.85
N ARG A 94 14.33 5.59 15.53
CA ARG A 94 13.71 4.33 15.11
C ARG A 94 13.00 4.45 13.76
N PHE A 95 12.51 5.62 13.39
CA PHE A 95 11.76 5.80 12.15
C PHE A 95 12.61 5.54 10.90
N GLY A 96 13.84 6.04 10.87
CA GLY A 96 14.75 5.77 9.75
C GLY A 96 15.09 4.29 9.61
N ASP A 97 15.39 3.62 10.72
CA ASP A 97 15.68 2.18 10.73
C ASP A 97 14.47 1.35 10.27
N ASN A 98 13.26 1.73 10.69
CA ASN A 98 12.02 1.05 10.28
C ASN A 98 11.79 1.20 8.78
N ILE A 99 11.96 2.40 8.24
CA ILE A 99 11.79 2.67 6.81
C ILE A 99 12.82 1.89 5.99
N ALA A 100 14.10 1.93 6.37
CA ALA A 100 15.17 1.22 5.67
C ALA A 100 14.91 -0.31 5.66
N ARG A 101 14.54 -0.87 6.81
CA ARG A 101 14.18 -2.29 6.94
C ARG A 101 12.98 -2.66 6.09
N HIS A 102 11.97 -1.80 6.07
CA HIS A 102 10.76 -2.04 5.30
C HIS A 102 11.03 -2.03 3.79
N ILE A 103 11.76 -1.03 3.28
CA ILE A 103 12.15 -0.95 1.87
C ILE A 103 12.95 -2.20 1.47
N LYS A 104 13.89 -2.63 2.30
CA LYS A 104 14.63 -3.86 2.06
C LYS A 104 13.70 -5.07 1.95
N THR A 105 12.79 -5.25 2.92
CA THR A 105 11.83 -6.36 2.91
C THR A 105 10.98 -6.36 1.65
N VAL A 106 10.46 -5.21 1.23
CA VAL A 106 9.65 -5.09 0.02
C VAL A 106 10.43 -5.47 -1.23
N SER A 107 11.67 -4.99 -1.33
CA SER A 107 12.52 -5.24 -2.49
C SER A 107 12.94 -6.71 -2.63
N GLU A 108 13.14 -7.40 -1.50
CA GLU A 108 13.61 -8.79 -1.46
C GLU A 108 12.47 -9.82 -1.51
N SER A 109 11.25 -9.45 -1.11
CA SER A 109 10.14 -10.39 -0.93
C SER A 109 8.98 -10.16 -1.89
N ASP A 110 9.08 -9.22 -2.83
CA ASP A 110 8.00 -8.82 -3.74
C ASP A 110 6.67 -8.58 -3.01
N THR A 111 6.76 -7.97 -1.82
CA THR A 111 5.59 -7.72 -0.97
C THR A 111 4.64 -6.74 -1.63
N PHE A 112 3.39 -7.14 -1.80
CA PHE A 112 2.35 -6.30 -2.38
C PHE A 112 1.73 -5.39 -1.32
N HIS A 113 1.78 -4.09 -1.58
CA HIS A 113 1.22 -3.05 -0.73
C HIS A 113 -0.03 -2.42 -1.32
N VAL A 114 -0.87 -1.94 -0.43
CA VAL A 114 -1.99 -1.07 -0.74
C VAL A 114 -1.97 0.17 0.13
N SER A 115 -2.67 1.20 -0.30
CA SER A 115 -2.72 2.51 0.35
C SER A 115 -4.01 2.65 1.14
N GLY A 116 -3.91 2.68 2.48
CA GLY A 116 -5.01 2.96 3.39
C GLY A 116 -5.07 4.44 3.78
N ASN A 117 -5.39 5.32 2.84
CA ASN A 117 -5.29 6.75 3.04
C ASN A 117 -6.62 7.51 3.16
N THR A 118 -7.71 6.94 2.70
CA THR A 118 -9.01 7.62 2.66
C THR A 118 -9.80 7.35 3.93
N ASP A 119 -10.26 8.42 4.58
CA ASP A 119 -11.12 8.32 5.75
C ASP A 119 -12.56 7.96 5.37
N PRO A 120 -13.31 7.23 6.22
CA PRO A 120 -14.74 7.09 6.08
C PRO A 120 -15.44 8.45 5.99
N LYS A 121 -16.50 8.49 5.19
CA LYS A 121 -17.29 9.71 5.00
C LYS A 121 -18.24 9.91 6.20
N GLY A 122 -17.77 10.59 7.22
CA GLY A 122 -18.62 11.07 8.29
C GLY A 122 -19.30 12.41 7.96
N ASP A 123 -19.69 13.11 9.00
CA ASP A 123 -20.18 14.48 8.90
C ASP A 123 -19.00 15.45 8.68
N ARG A 124 -18.78 15.84 7.42
CA ARG A 124 -17.65 16.69 7.02
C ARG A 124 -17.72 18.13 7.56
N SER A 125 -18.84 18.52 8.16
CA SER A 125 -18.97 19.80 8.85
C SER A 125 -18.38 19.78 10.26
N LYS A 126 -18.03 18.57 10.78
CA LYS A 126 -17.50 18.35 12.11
C LYS A 126 -16.03 17.95 12.08
N LEU A 127 -15.34 18.28 13.16
CA LEU A 127 -13.99 17.75 13.40
C LEU A 127 -14.04 16.26 13.75
N PRO A 128 -12.95 15.51 13.57
CA PRO A 128 -12.89 14.08 13.90
C PRO A 128 -13.38 13.75 15.30
N GLN A 129 -12.96 14.54 16.29
CA GLN A 129 -13.31 14.35 17.71
C GLN A 129 -14.75 14.74 18.06
N ASP A 130 -15.46 15.44 17.18
CA ASP A 130 -16.85 15.92 17.40
C ASP A 130 -17.90 14.98 16.79
N GLN A 131 -17.49 13.81 16.35
CA GLN A 131 -18.32 12.76 15.76
C GLN A 131 -18.19 11.47 16.56
N ASP A 132 -18.55 10.33 15.96
CA ASP A 132 -18.23 9.03 16.52
C ASP A 132 -16.70 8.90 16.65
N PRO A 133 -16.15 8.78 17.85
CA PRO A 133 -14.71 8.76 18.07
C PRO A 133 -14.01 7.60 17.36
N ASP A 134 -14.70 6.49 17.14
CA ASP A 134 -14.15 5.28 16.53
C ASP A 134 -14.38 5.22 14.99
N MET A 135 -14.99 6.26 14.39
CA MET A 135 -15.19 6.28 12.95
C MET A 135 -13.88 6.52 12.19
N LEU A 136 -13.08 7.46 12.65
CA LEU A 136 -11.80 7.80 12.02
C LEU A 136 -10.64 7.14 12.78
N LEU A 137 -9.64 6.69 12.02
CA LEU A 137 -8.47 6.06 12.61
C LEU A 137 -7.71 7.02 13.53
N HIS A 138 -7.45 6.58 14.77
CA HIS A 138 -6.71 7.33 15.77
C HIS A 138 -5.94 6.42 16.73
N ALA A 139 -4.92 6.98 17.39
CA ALA A 139 -4.24 6.33 18.49
C ALA A 139 -5.10 6.42 19.76
N VAL A 140 -5.33 5.27 20.41
CA VAL A 140 -6.05 5.19 21.70
C VAL A 140 -5.11 5.00 22.86
N GLU A 141 -3.93 4.44 22.64
CA GLU A 141 -2.94 4.18 23.67
C GLU A 141 -1.53 4.19 23.06
N GLU A 142 -0.57 4.73 23.77
CA GLU A 142 0.85 4.61 23.49
C GLU A 142 1.47 3.69 24.55
N THR A 143 2.20 2.67 24.10
CA THR A 143 2.82 1.66 24.95
C THR A 143 4.32 1.53 24.68
N GLU A 144 5.04 0.85 25.53
CA GLU A 144 6.47 0.52 25.27
C GLU A 144 6.67 -0.33 24.01
N LYS A 145 5.63 -1.05 23.55
CA LYS A 145 5.69 -1.95 22.39
C LYS A 145 5.26 -1.29 21.09
N GLY A 146 4.59 -0.15 21.14
CA GLY A 146 4.01 0.50 19.99
C GLY A 146 2.77 1.31 20.34
N ILE A 147 2.06 1.75 19.32
CA ILE A 147 0.78 2.44 19.44
C ILE A 147 -0.38 1.47 19.22
N VAL A 148 -1.44 1.60 20.04
CA VAL A 148 -2.70 0.90 19.81
C VAL A 148 -3.62 1.84 19.06
N VAL A 149 -4.14 1.38 17.92
CA VAL A 149 -5.00 2.17 17.04
C VAL A 149 -6.40 1.61 16.94
N ARG A 150 -7.39 2.50 16.76
CA ARG A 150 -8.80 2.18 16.58
C ARG A 150 -9.42 3.09 15.51
N GLY A 151 -10.47 2.61 14.84
CA GLY A 151 -11.17 3.35 13.81
C GLY A 151 -11.08 2.70 12.45
N ALA A 152 -11.33 3.45 11.38
CA ALA A 152 -11.37 2.87 10.05
C ALA A 152 -10.65 3.71 8.99
N LYS A 153 -10.20 3.01 7.93
CA LYS A 153 -9.66 3.57 6.70
C LYS A 153 -10.21 2.83 5.49
N TYR A 154 -10.50 3.56 4.41
CA TYR A 154 -10.68 2.95 3.11
C TYR A 154 -9.34 2.64 2.48
N GLU A 155 -9.27 1.45 1.94
CA GLU A 155 -8.21 0.94 1.13
C GLU A 155 -8.74 0.81 -0.30
N THR A 156 -8.01 1.35 -1.27
CA THR A 156 -8.48 1.52 -2.65
C THR A 156 -8.20 0.34 -3.56
N ALA A 157 -7.63 -0.75 -3.03
CA ALA A 157 -7.49 -1.98 -3.82
C ALA A 157 -7.11 -3.16 -2.95
N ALA A 158 -7.73 -4.15 -2.70
CA ALA A 158 -7.21 -5.47 -2.41
C ALA A 158 -7.01 -5.87 -0.95
N ALA A 159 -8.08 -6.33 -0.33
CA ALA A 159 -8.02 -7.09 0.93
C ALA A 159 -7.03 -8.29 0.89
N TYR A 160 -6.60 -8.71 -0.28
CA TYR A 160 -5.62 -9.79 -0.50
C TYR A 160 -4.15 -9.31 -0.47
N ALA A 161 -3.89 -8.02 -0.29
CA ALA A 161 -2.52 -7.51 -0.19
C ALA A 161 -1.79 -8.06 1.05
N ASN A 162 -0.47 -8.00 1.03
CA ASN A 162 0.34 -8.40 2.17
C ASN A 162 0.32 -7.35 3.28
N GLN A 163 0.33 -6.08 2.90
CA GLN A 163 0.43 -4.95 3.82
C GLN A 163 -0.37 -3.74 3.34
N ALA A 164 -0.82 -2.91 4.27
CA ALA A 164 -1.35 -1.59 4.00
C ALA A 164 -0.39 -0.51 4.49
N PHE A 165 -0.08 0.46 3.64
CA PHE A 165 0.52 1.71 4.05
C PHE A 165 -0.62 2.66 4.45
N VAL A 166 -0.79 2.84 5.73
CA VAL A 166 -1.79 3.72 6.33
C VAL A 166 -1.19 5.10 6.52
N LYS A 167 -1.88 6.12 6.05
CA LYS A 167 -1.43 7.51 6.17
C LYS A 167 -2.61 8.46 6.42
N PRO A 168 -2.35 9.66 6.96
CA PRO A 168 -3.41 10.64 7.16
C PRO A 168 -4.01 11.06 5.83
N THR A 169 -5.31 11.32 5.80
CA THR A 169 -5.94 12.00 4.66
C THR A 169 -5.41 13.43 4.57
N ILE A 170 -4.97 13.83 3.39
CA ILE A 170 -4.27 15.11 3.18
C ILE A 170 -5.21 16.32 3.30
N ALA A 171 -6.52 16.15 3.08
CA ALA A 171 -7.44 17.26 3.00
C ALA A 171 -7.80 17.84 4.39
N ASN A 172 -7.49 19.12 4.57
CA ASN A 172 -8.04 20.01 5.62
C ASN A 172 -7.80 19.62 7.07
N TRP A 173 -6.69 18.98 7.36
CA TRP A 173 -6.30 18.72 8.72
C TRP A 173 -5.53 19.94 9.29
N GLY A 174 -6.18 21.07 9.39
CA GLY A 174 -5.60 22.26 9.97
C GLY A 174 -5.21 22.10 11.44
N GLU A 175 -4.77 23.17 12.05
CA GLU A 175 -4.29 23.24 13.45
C GLU A 175 -5.26 22.70 14.52
N GLN A 176 -6.51 22.48 14.13
CA GLN A 176 -7.57 22.00 15.03
C GLN A 176 -7.61 20.46 15.18
N LYS A 177 -6.81 19.72 14.41
CA LYS A 177 -6.78 18.27 14.50
C LYS A 177 -5.99 17.82 15.70
N LEU A 178 -6.56 16.89 16.46
CA LEU A 178 -5.83 16.23 17.54
C LEU A 178 -4.71 15.35 16.94
N SER A 179 -3.53 15.37 17.57
CA SER A 179 -2.34 14.64 17.09
C SER A 179 -2.57 13.13 16.96
N ASN A 180 -3.43 12.56 17.81
CA ASN A 180 -3.77 11.15 17.78
C ASN A 180 -4.49 10.67 16.50
N TYR A 181 -5.00 11.59 15.67
CA TYR A 181 -5.57 11.27 14.35
C TYR A 181 -4.55 11.43 13.21
N ALA A 182 -3.36 11.96 13.48
CA ALA A 182 -2.32 12.21 12.46
C ALA A 182 -1.33 11.04 12.39
N LEU A 183 -1.80 9.85 12.02
CA LEU A 183 -1.02 8.62 12.03
C LEU A 183 -0.56 8.20 10.64
N GLY A 184 0.70 7.75 10.54
CA GLY A 184 1.23 7.05 9.38
C GLY A 184 2.00 5.82 9.82
N PHE A 185 1.68 4.65 9.26
CA PHE A 185 2.33 3.38 9.59
C PHE A 185 2.10 2.33 8.50
N ILE A 186 2.87 1.25 8.59
CA ILE A 186 2.65 0.06 7.77
C ILE A 186 2.08 -1.03 8.65
N CYS A 187 1.01 -1.67 8.18
CA CYS A 187 0.30 -2.71 8.90
C CYS A 187 0.17 -3.97 8.03
N PRO A 188 0.58 -5.15 8.52
CA PRO A 188 0.24 -6.41 7.88
C PRO A 188 -1.27 -6.58 7.76
N MET A 189 -1.76 -7.05 6.61
CA MET A 189 -3.20 -7.23 6.39
C MET A 189 -3.84 -8.33 7.23
N ASN A 190 -3.04 -9.15 7.89
CA ASN A 190 -3.46 -10.17 8.85
C ASN A 190 -3.20 -9.78 10.30
N ALA A 191 -2.98 -8.50 10.60
CA ALA A 191 -2.75 -8.03 11.97
C ALA A 191 -3.91 -8.39 12.88
N ILE A 192 -3.59 -8.77 14.13
CA ILE A 192 -4.61 -9.11 15.14
C ILE A 192 -5.46 -7.86 15.44
N GLY A 193 -6.78 -7.99 15.34
CA GLY A 193 -7.73 -6.89 15.53
C GLY A 193 -8.07 -6.13 14.24
N LEU A 194 -7.37 -6.37 13.14
CA LEU A 194 -7.72 -5.81 11.83
C LEU A 194 -8.84 -6.62 11.19
N LYS A 195 -9.93 -5.94 10.81
CA LYS A 195 -11.08 -6.52 10.12
C LYS A 195 -11.23 -5.88 8.74
N HIS A 196 -11.70 -6.68 7.78
CA HIS A 196 -11.86 -6.27 6.39
C HIS A 196 -13.33 -6.32 6.00
N ILE A 197 -13.91 -5.19 5.62
CA ILE A 197 -15.26 -5.10 5.05
C ILE A 197 -15.11 -4.82 3.57
N CYS A 198 -15.14 -5.88 2.77
CA CYS A 198 -15.02 -5.77 1.32
C CYS A 198 -16.35 -5.36 0.70
N ARG A 199 -16.31 -4.50 -0.33
CA ARG A 199 -17.49 -4.30 -1.17
C ARG A 199 -17.80 -5.59 -1.95
N SER A 200 -19.01 -5.66 -2.47
CA SER A 200 -19.38 -6.74 -3.39
C SER A 200 -18.51 -6.69 -4.64
N GLY A 201 -17.97 -7.84 -5.03
CA GLY A 201 -17.23 -7.97 -6.28
C GLY A 201 -18.14 -7.95 -7.50
N PHE A 202 -17.68 -7.36 -8.58
CA PHE A 202 -18.40 -7.38 -9.87
C PHE A 202 -18.16 -8.69 -10.62
N ALA A 203 -17.03 -9.37 -10.39
CA ALA A 203 -16.74 -10.68 -10.96
C ALA A 203 -17.80 -11.72 -10.51
N GLY A 204 -18.46 -12.36 -11.46
CA GLY A 204 -19.52 -13.34 -11.21
C GLY A 204 -20.96 -12.79 -11.22
N HIS A 205 -21.12 -11.47 -11.25
CA HIS A 205 -22.43 -10.82 -11.44
C HIS A 205 -22.56 -10.16 -12.80
N SER A 206 -21.47 -9.97 -13.51
CA SER A 206 -21.43 -9.32 -14.80
C SER A 206 -21.31 -10.33 -15.93
N ASN A 207 -21.98 -10.07 -17.04
CA ASN A 207 -21.74 -10.81 -18.27
C ASN A 207 -20.28 -10.52 -18.74
N PRO A 208 -19.42 -11.54 -18.89
CA PRO A 208 -18.02 -11.33 -19.31
C PRO A 208 -17.86 -10.65 -20.67
N GLU A 209 -18.84 -10.80 -21.56
CA GLU A 209 -18.82 -10.16 -22.88
C GLU A 209 -19.08 -8.67 -22.79
N ASP A 210 -20.01 -8.24 -21.93
CA ASP A 210 -20.35 -6.85 -21.73
C ASP A 210 -19.39 -6.13 -20.78
N TYR A 211 -18.84 -6.85 -19.80
CA TYR A 211 -17.99 -6.29 -18.74
C TYR A 211 -16.67 -7.07 -18.56
N PRO A 212 -15.84 -7.18 -19.60
CA PRO A 212 -14.66 -8.04 -19.56
C PRO A 212 -13.63 -7.61 -18.51
N LEU A 213 -13.44 -6.31 -18.31
CA LEU A 213 -12.49 -5.80 -17.31
C LEU A 213 -12.99 -6.03 -15.88
N SER A 214 -14.23 -5.66 -15.57
CA SER A 214 -14.80 -5.84 -14.24
C SER A 214 -14.89 -7.32 -13.85
N ASN A 215 -15.13 -8.20 -14.82
CA ASN A 215 -15.17 -9.64 -14.58
C ASN A 215 -13.80 -10.23 -14.23
N ARG A 216 -12.72 -9.70 -14.83
CA ARG A 216 -11.36 -10.26 -14.71
C ARG A 216 -10.50 -9.51 -13.70
N ALA A 217 -10.64 -8.20 -13.62
CA ALA A 217 -9.66 -7.30 -13.01
C ALA A 217 -10.23 -6.47 -11.85
N ASP A 218 -11.29 -6.95 -11.22
CA ASP A 218 -11.92 -6.27 -10.10
C ASP A 218 -11.06 -6.37 -8.83
N GLU A 219 -10.46 -5.26 -8.41
CA GLU A 219 -9.56 -5.21 -7.25
C GLU A 219 -10.26 -5.25 -5.89
N ILE A 220 -11.55 -4.99 -5.83
CA ILE A 220 -12.41 -5.05 -4.63
C ILE A 220 -11.90 -4.17 -3.48
N ASP A 221 -12.35 -2.92 -3.48
CA ASP A 221 -12.08 -1.97 -2.41
C ASP A 221 -12.57 -2.46 -1.05
N THR A 222 -11.88 -2.08 0.00
CA THR A 222 -12.08 -2.62 1.34
C THR A 222 -12.05 -1.50 2.38
N LEU A 223 -12.96 -1.57 3.34
CA LEU A 223 -12.86 -0.81 4.56
C LEU A 223 -12.04 -1.61 5.57
N LEU A 224 -10.91 -1.06 5.97
CA LEU A 224 -10.07 -1.58 7.06
C LEU A 224 -10.61 -1.04 8.39
N VAL A 225 -11.04 -1.93 9.27
CA VAL A 225 -11.50 -1.58 10.61
C VAL A 225 -10.48 -2.07 11.62
N PHE A 226 -9.88 -1.13 12.31
CA PHE A 226 -8.89 -1.37 13.36
C PHE A 226 -9.60 -1.45 14.71
N ASP A 227 -9.60 -2.63 15.32
CA ASP A 227 -10.19 -2.89 16.61
C ASP A 227 -9.09 -3.17 17.66
N ASN A 228 -8.53 -2.08 18.19
CA ASN A 228 -7.38 -2.12 19.10
C ASN A 228 -6.16 -2.85 18.50
N VAL A 229 -5.78 -2.47 17.31
CA VAL A 229 -4.62 -3.05 16.63
C VAL A 229 -3.33 -2.43 17.17
N LEU A 230 -2.41 -3.27 17.64
CA LEU A 230 -1.07 -2.82 18.04
C LEU A 230 -0.20 -2.63 16.79
N ILE A 231 0.31 -1.43 16.61
CA ILE A 231 1.32 -1.09 15.62
C ILE A 231 2.65 -0.96 16.35
N PRO A 232 3.60 -1.90 16.16
CA PRO A 232 4.90 -1.88 16.84
C PRO A 232 5.74 -0.67 16.44
N TRP A 233 6.62 -0.26 17.37
CA TRP A 233 7.65 0.77 17.08
C TRP A 233 8.64 0.34 16.02
#